data_0c10f0dd25ccf8f84e339d47d1307dae
#
_entry.id   0c10f0dd25ccf8f84e339d47d1307dae
#
_cell.length_a   1.000
_cell.length_b   1.000
_cell.length_c   1.000
_cell.angle_alpha   90.00
_cell.angle_beta   90.00
_cell.angle_gamma   90.00
#
_symmetry.space_group_name_H-M   'P 1'
#
loop_
_entity.id
_entity.type
_entity.pdbx_description
1 polymer ?
#
loop_
_entity_poly.entity_id
_entity_poly.type
_entity_poly.pdbx_seq_one_letter_code
_entity_poly.pdbx_strand_id
1 'polypeptide(L)'
;MITEKAAHHVGKPVVLIAEELSPATLEALGPDFEVRNCDGANRAELLAALGKGVDAVLIRSATKMDAEAIAAAKGLKVIARAGVGLDNVDIPAATTAGVMVVNAPTSNIVSAAELAISLLLASARFISPAHAALRNGKWARSKYTGAELFEKTLGIVGFGRIGQLVAHRMQAFGMNVIAYDPYLQPARAAQLGVELVDLDSLLTRSDFITIHLPKTKETANLIGVEALKKVKPAVRIINAARGGVLDEAALYDAIVAGRVAGAGLDVYVTEPCTDSPLFQLDQVVATPHLGASTDEAQERAGIAVAISVRKALAGELVPDAVNVKGGAIHEEIRPSLPLVEKMAQIATAIAGELPTNLDVHVRGDISEHDSSILAISALKGALLATGAEDVTYVNAPGLAAARNLTSTSDTDAVSPEYRSMISLHCALSNGKSITVDGTLMGIRKVEKIIAIEGFDLDLPPAENLLFLRYSDRPGVVGSVGNALGKANINIAGMQVARASVGGDALMAITVDSTVSDAIVAAVAKETGAELVRSVTLVN
;
A
#
# COMPACT_ATOMS: atom_id res chain seq x y z
N MET A 1 15.47 36.29 6.09
CA MET A 1 14.77 35.63 7.20
C MET A 1 15.10 34.16 7.07
N ILE A 2 15.91 33.66 7.97
CA ILE A 2 16.38 32.26 7.98
C ILE A 2 15.19 31.45 8.49
N THR A 3 14.57 30.67 7.61
CA THR A 3 13.54 29.70 8.00
C THR A 3 14.22 28.57 8.78
N GLU A 4 13.80 28.39 10.02
CA GLU A 4 14.22 27.28 10.88
C GLU A 4 14.02 25.95 10.12
N LYS A 5 15.12 25.23 9.88
CA LYS A 5 15.09 23.83 9.49
C LYS A 5 14.25 23.08 10.52
N ALA A 6 13.24 22.34 10.07
CA ALA A 6 12.54 21.38 10.89
C ALA A 6 13.56 20.46 11.55
N ALA A 7 13.67 20.55 12.87
CA ALA A 7 14.61 19.75 13.63
C ALA A 7 14.24 18.27 13.46
N HIS A 8 15.15 17.48 12.87
CA HIS A 8 15.12 16.04 13.06
C HIS A 8 15.05 15.79 14.56
N HIS A 9 13.99 15.12 15.01
CA HIS A 9 13.85 14.69 16.39
C HIS A 9 15.09 13.85 16.75
N VAL A 10 15.93 14.36 17.66
CA VAL A 10 17.08 13.64 18.27
C VAL A 10 16.58 12.63 19.30
N GLY A 11 15.42 12.00 19.07
CA GLY A 11 14.76 11.02 19.93
C GLY A 11 14.27 9.82 19.13
N LYS A 12 13.80 8.81 19.86
CA LYS A 12 13.12 7.67 19.24
C LYS A 12 11.88 8.15 18.50
N PRO A 13 11.53 7.54 17.32
CA PRO A 13 10.28 7.85 16.62
C PRO A 13 9.07 7.63 17.54
N VAL A 14 8.09 8.50 17.47
CA VAL A 14 6.91 8.49 18.33
C VAL A 14 5.78 7.71 17.66
N VAL A 15 5.30 6.68 18.33
CA VAL A 15 4.16 5.85 17.90
C VAL A 15 2.97 6.08 18.83
N LEU A 16 1.89 6.64 18.30
CA LEU A 16 0.64 6.85 19.02
C LEU A 16 -0.26 5.64 18.87
N ILE A 17 -0.68 5.03 19.98
CA ILE A 17 -1.71 3.98 20.02
C ILE A 17 -3.02 4.63 20.45
N ALA A 18 -3.97 4.71 19.53
CA ALA A 18 -5.23 5.42 19.72
C ALA A 18 -6.39 4.52 20.19
N GLU A 19 -6.19 3.22 20.23
CA GLU A 19 -7.15 2.22 20.73
C GLU A 19 -6.39 1.08 21.40
N GLU A 20 -7.06 0.36 22.30
CA GLU A 20 -6.46 -0.81 22.96
C GLU A 20 -6.07 -1.89 21.93
N LEU A 21 -4.83 -2.34 21.99
CA LEU A 21 -4.25 -3.39 21.16
C LEU A 21 -3.72 -4.52 22.03
N SER A 22 -3.57 -5.70 21.44
CA SER A 22 -2.97 -6.86 22.10
C SER A 22 -1.57 -6.53 22.62
N PRO A 23 -1.17 -7.02 23.80
CA PRO A 23 0.21 -6.88 24.31
C PRO A 23 1.29 -7.33 23.32
N ALA A 24 1.02 -8.36 22.51
CA ALA A 24 1.91 -8.84 21.46
C ALA A 24 2.21 -7.76 20.39
N THR A 25 1.33 -6.76 20.24
CA THR A 25 1.58 -5.60 19.35
C THR A 25 2.76 -4.78 19.83
N LEU A 26 2.84 -4.51 21.14
CA LEU A 26 3.94 -3.76 21.75
C LEU A 26 5.25 -4.54 21.69
N GLU A 27 5.19 -5.85 21.92
CA GLU A 27 6.36 -6.74 21.77
C GLU A 27 6.88 -6.73 20.33
N ALA A 28 5.99 -6.82 19.34
CA ALA A 28 6.35 -6.78 17.92
C ALA A 28 6.89 -5.41 17.48
N LEU A 29 6.39 -4.31 18.08
CA LEU A 29 6.89 -2.97 17.84
C LEU A 29 8.32 -2.82 18.36
N GLY A 30 8.63 -3.39 19.52
CA GLY A 30 9.96 -3.40 20.13
C GLY A 30 10.32 -2.08 20.86
N PRO A 31 11.55 -2.00 21.41
CA PRO A 31 11.95 -0.92 22.30
C PRO A 31 12.46 0.35 21.58
N ASP A 32 12.53 0.35 20.26
CA ASP A 32 13.17 1.43 19.48
C ASP A 32 12.29 2.67 19.30
N PHE A 33 11.07 2.63 19.83
CA PHE A 33 10.04 3.68 19.68
C PHE A 33 9.63 4.25 21.02
N GLU A 34 9.20 5.53 21.01
CA GLU A 34 8.46 6.14 22.10
C GLU A 34 6.97 5.87 21.86
N VAL A 35 6.34 5.09 22.74
CA VAL A 35 4.92 4.77 22.64
C VAL A 35 4.11 5.74 23.49
N ARG A 36 3.11 6.38 22.87
CA ARG A 36 2.11 7.22 23.54
C ARG A 36 0.73 6.61 23.33
N ASN A 37 -0.19 6.86 24.26
CA ASN A 37 -1.57 6.38 24.18
C ASN A 37 -2.54 7.55 24.24
N CYS A 38 -3.71 7.42 23.58
CA CYS A 38 -4.86 8.29 23.72
C CYS A 38 -6.15 7.51 23.51
N ASP A 39 -7.28 8.08 23.89
CA ASP A 39 -8.59 7.59 23.47
C ASP A 39 -8.92 8.16 22.08
N GLY A 40 -8.72 7.35 21.04
CA GLY A 40 -8.98 7.74 19.66
C GLY A 40 -10.45 7.90 19.29
N ALA A 41 -11.37 7.38 20.11
CA ALA A 41 -12.82 7.62 19.98
C ALA A 41 -13.19 9.02 20.47
N ASN A 42 -12.40 9.60 21.38
CA ASN A 42 -12.53 10.98 21.81
C ASN A 42 -11.82 11.93 20.84
N ARG A 43 -12.60 12.60 20.00
CA ARG A 43 -12.07 13.48 18.94
C ARG A 43 -11.10 14.54 19.44
N ALA A 44 -11.42 15.21 20.55
CA ALA A 44 -10.58 16.29 21.10
C ALA A 44 -9.24 15.75 21.61
N GLU A 45 -9.25 14.60 22.26
CA GLU A 45 -8.05 13.94 22.76
C GLU A 45 -7.16 13.46 21.61
N LEU A 46 -7.75 12.84 20.59
CA LEU A 46 -7.04 12.42 19.39
C LEU A 46 -6.30 13.59 18.72
N LEU A 47 -7.00 14.68 18.42
CA LEU A 47 -6.40 15.86 17.79
C LEU A 47 -5.29 16.48 18.63
N ALA A 48 -5.50 16.56 19.97
CA ALA A 48 -4.48 17.05 20.88
C ALA A 48 -3.24 16.14 20.95
N ALA A 49 -3.42 14.82 20.86
CA ALA A 49 -2.32 13.85 20.84
C ALA A 49 -1.54 13.93 19.52
N LEU A 50 -2.23 13.98 18.38
CA LEU A 50 -1.63 14.11 17.05
C LEU A 50 -0.84 15.43 16.91
N GLY A 51 -1.35 16.54 17.45
CA GLY A 51 -0.69 17.85 17.42
C GLY A 51 0.61 17.95 18.21
N LYS A 52 0.92 16.97 19.08
CA LYS A 52 2.19 16.91 19.83
C LYS A 52 3.37 16.31 19.04
N GLY A 53 3.16 16.02 17.76
CA GLY A 53 4.15 15.37 16.89
C GLY A 53 4.18 13.88 17.12
N VAL A 54 3.79 13.12 16.08
CA VAL A 54 3.81 11.66 16.05
C VAL A 54 4.31 11.20 14.68
N ASP A 55 5.13 10.16 14.65
CA ASP A 55 5.63 9.56 13.40
C ASP A 55 4.67 8.49 12.87
N ALA A 56 3.99 7.78 13.75
CA ALA A 56 3.02 6.75 13.38
C ALA A 56 1.80 6.76 14.31
N VAL A 57 0.64 6.37 13.78
CA VAL A 57 -0.57 6.14 14.57
C VAL A 57 -1.13 4.74 14.31
N LEU A 58 -1.38 3.98 15.38
CA LEU A 58 -2.04 2.68 15.35
C LEU A 58 -3.48 2.86 15.80
N ILE A 59 -4.40 2.41 14.96
CA ILE A 59 -5.86 2.54 15.17
C ILE A 59 -6.57 1.20 14.95
N ARG A 60 -7.82 1.14 15.38
CA ARG A 60 -8.79 0.10 15.00
C ARG A 60 -10.00 0.74 14.33
N SER A 61 -11.21 0.36 14.75
CA SER A 61 -12.45 0.82 14.12
C SER A 61 -13.08 2.07 14.73
N ALA A 62 -12.80 2.37 16.00
CA ALA A 62 -13.41 3.50 16.70
C ALA A 62 -12.72 4.85 16.38
N THR A 63 -11.44 4.83 16.03
CA THR A 63 -10.67 6.04 15.68
C THR A 63 -10.88 6.44 14.23
N LYS A 64 -11.25 7.69 13.98
CA LYS A 64 -11.41 8.22 12.63
C LYS A 64 -10.23 9.11 12.25
N MET A 65 -9.50 8.69 11.21
CA MET A 65 -8.41 9.44 10.58
C MET A 65 -8.89 10.10 9.29
N ASP A 66 -9.65 11.16 9.43
CA ASP A 66 -10.11 12.02 8.33
C ASP A 66 -9.07 13.10 7.98
N ALA A 67 -9.39 13.94 6.99
CA ALA A 67 -8.50 15.01 6.53
C ALA A 67 -8.07 15.97 7.67
N GLU A 68 -8.97 16.27 8.64
CA GLU A 68 -8.66 17.13 9.78
C GLU A 68 -7.63 16.46 10.71
N ALA A 69 -7.82 15.18 11.05
CA ALA A 69 -6.90 14.43 11.91
C ALA A 69 -5.51 14.30 11.26
N ILE A 70 -5.48 14.02 9.95
CA ILE A 70 -4.24 13.93 9.20
C ILE A 70 -3.52 15.28 9.16
N ALA A 71 -4.23 16.38 8.91
CA ALA A 71 -3.66 17.72 8.90
C ALA A 71 -3.14 18.19 10.27
N ALA A 72 -3.76 17.72 11.37
CA ALA A 72 -3.30 18.00 12.73
C ALA A 72 -1.99 17.28 13.08
N ALA A 73 -1.70 16.16 12.44
CA ALA A 73 -0.57 15.29 12.73
C ALA A 73 0.68 15.67 11.91
N LYS A 74 1.29 16.81 12.24
CA LYS A 74 2.52 17.26 11.56
C LYS A 74 3.65 16.23 11.74
N GLY A 75 4.25 15.81 10.62
CA GLY A 75 5.35 14.84 10.61
C GLY A 75 4.88 13.38 10.66
N LEU A 76 3.58 13.10 10.59
CA LEU A 76 3.05 11.75 10.51
C LEU A 76 3.53 11.07 9.21
N LYS A 77 4.08 9.88 9.34
CA LYS A 77 4.60 9.08 8.21
C LYS A 77 3.70 7.89 7.88
N VAL A 78 3.06 7.30 8.89
CA VAL A 78 2.23 6.10 8.70
C VAL A 78 1.00 6.06 9.58
N ILE A 79 -0.13 5.70 8.99
CA ILE A 79 -1.39 5.33 9.66
C ILE A 79 -1.52 3.82 9.53
N ALA A 80 -1.57 3.10 10.65
CA ALA A 80 -1.63 1.66 10.71
C ALA A 80 -2.94 1.19 11.37
N ARG A 81 -3.84 0.59 10.57
CA ARG A 81 -5.09 0.07 11.10
C ARG A 81 -4.98 -1.41 11.40
N ALA A 82 -5.08 -1.79 12.68
CA ALA A 82 -5.12 -3.17 13.14
C ALA A 82 -6.45 -3.84 12.76
N GLY A 83 -6.57 -4.23 11.49
CA GLY A 83 -7.75 -4.87 10.89
C GLY A 83 -7.72 -4.75 9.36
N VAL A 84 -8.75 -5.25 8.69
CA VAL A 84 -8.81 -5.33 7.21
C VAL A 84 -9.42 -4.09 6.56
N GLY A 85 -10.59 -3.64 7.03
CA GLY A 85 -11.28 -2.48 6.46
C GLY A 85 -10.54 -1.18 6.74
N LEU A 86 -10.79 -0.14 5.93
CA LEU A 86 -10.18 1.18 6.07
C LEU A 86 -11.24 2.29 5.96
N ASP A 87 -12.49 1.94 6.26
CA ASP A 87 -13.65 2.84 6.12
C ASP A 87 -13.55 4.08 7.03
N ASN A 88 -12.72 4.02 8.08
CA ASN A 88 -12.43 5.10 9.03
C ASN A 88 -11.15 5.90 8.72
N VAL A 89 -10.51 5.68 7.56
CA VAL A 89 -9.31 6.40 7.11
C VAL A 89 -9.56 7.10 5.79
N ASP A 90 -9.30 8.40 5.73
CA ASP A 90 -9.32 9.18 4.48
C ASP A 90 -8.02 8.92 3.69
N ILE A 91 -8.05 7.86 2.86
CA ILE A 91 -6.89 7.44 2.06
C ILE A 91 -6.45 8.54 1.07
N PRO A 92 -7.34 9.25 0.35
CA PRO A 92 -6.95 10.38 -0.50
C PRO A 92 -6.22 11.48 0.25
N ALA A 93 -6.71 11.90 1.44
CA ALA A 93 -6.06 12.91 2.26
C ALA A 93 -4.69 12.44 2.75
N ALA A 94 -4.57 11.18 3.23
CA ALA A 94 -3.30 10.60 3.64
C ALA A 94 -2.29 10.56 2.48
N THR A 95 -2.74 10.18 1.27
CA THR A 95 -1.90 10.13 0.07
C THR A 95 -1.38 11.52 -0.30
N THR A 96 -2.24 12.53 -0.27
CA THR A 96 -1.84 13.92 -0.55
C THR A 96 -0.83 14.44 0.47
N ALA A 97 -0.99 14.06 1.75
CA ALA A 97 -0.07 14.40 2.82
C ALA A 97 1.24 13.57 2.83
N GLY A 98 1.40 12.60 1.92
CA GLY A 98 2.56 11.72 1.87
C GLY A 98 2.59 10.66 2.98
N VAL A 99 1.45 10.44 3.66
CA VAL A 99 1.31 9.50 4.77
C VAL A 99 0.95 8.11 4.24
N MET A 100 1.76 7.12 4.57
CA MET A 100 1.51 5.73 4.22
C MET A 100 0.34 5.18 5.05
N VAL A 101 -0.60 4.48 4.39
CA VAL A 101 -1.70 3.79 5.07
C VAL A 101 -1.47 2.29 4.93
N VAL A 102 -1.41 1.60 6.08
CA VAL A 102 -1.23 0.15 6.14
C VAL A 102 -2.36 -0.51 6.93
N ASN A 103 -2.71 -1.73 6.56
CA ASN A 103 -3.69 -2.54 7.27
C ASN A 103 -3.17 -3.97 7.50
N ALA A 104 -4.02 -4.84 8.05
CA ALA A 104 -3.70 -6.26 8.27
C ALA A 104 -4.67 -7.15 7.46
N PRO A 105 -4.48 -7.29 6.12
CA PRO A 105 -5.48 -7.83 5.21
C PRO A 105 -5.77 -9.32 5.39
N THR A 106 -4.95 -10.04 6.14
CA THR A 106 -5.08 -11.50 6.37
C THR A 106 -5.41 -11.88 7.81
N SER A 107 -5.41 -10.92 8.73
CA SER A 107 -5.47 -11.19 10.17
C SER A 107 -6.74 -11.90 10.64
N ASN A 108 -7.90 -11.58 10.05
CA ASN A 108 -9.21 -12.06 10.50
C ASN A 108 -9.87 -13.09 9.56
N ILE A 109 -9.17 -13.61 8.57
CA ILE A 109 -9.75 -14.49 7.53
C ILE A 109 -10.45 -15.71 8.18
N VAL A 110 -9.81 -16.34 9.17
CA VAL A 110 -10.34 -17.50 9.86
C VAL A 110 -11.56 -17.11 10.70
N SER A 111 -11.42 -16.07 11.53
CA SER A 111 -12.50 -15.62 12.43
C SER A 111 -13.76 -15.18 11.67
N ALA A 112 -13.59 -14.47 10.54
CA ALA A 112 -14.71 -14.07 9.71
C ALA A 112 -15.41 -15.28 9.04
N ALA A 113 -14.64 -16.27 8.59
CA ALA A 113 -15.22 -17.49 8.04
C ALA A 113 -16.02 -18.27 9.10
N GLU A 114 -15.48 -18.36 10.32
CA GLU A 114 -16.13 -19.04 11.44
C GLU A 114 -17.40 -18.32 11.92
N LEU A 115 -17.39 -16.98 11.96
CA LEU A 115 -18.59 -16.22 12.28
C LEU A 115 -19.66 -16.38 11.21
N ALA A 116 -19.32 -16.33 9.92
CA ALA A 116 -20.28 -16.54 8.84
C ALA A 116 -20.95 -17.93 8.93
N ILE A 117 -20.18 -18.97 9.23
CA ILE A 117 -20.69 -20.33 9.47
C ILE A 117 -21.58 -20.37 10.73
N SER A 118 -21.16 -19.71 11.81
CA SER A 118 -21.94 -19.64 13.05
C SER A 118 -23.30 -18.98 12.83
N LEU A 119 -23.35 -17.88 12.09
CA LEU A 119 -24.57 -17.20 11.69
C LEU A 119 -25.45 -18.09 10.79
N LEU A 120 -24.85 -18.82 9.86
CA LEU A 120 -25.55 -19.78 9.00
C LEU A 120 -26.23 -20.89 9.84
N LEU A 121 -25.46 -21.50 10.74
CA LEU A 121 -25.99 -22.57 11.63
C LEU A 121 -27.06 -22.03 12.59
N ALA A 122 -26.85 -20.85 13.16
CA ALA A 122 -27.81 -20.21 14.06
C ALA A 122 -29.12 -19.86 13.35
N SER A 123 -29.05 -19.34 12.12
CA SER A 123 -30.23 -19.07 11.27
C SER A 123 -30.92 -20.36 10.85
N ALA A 124 -30.18 -21.40 10.44
CA ALA A 124 -30.73 -22.67 10.03
C ALA A 124 -31.55 -23.33 11.13
N ARG A 125 -31.16 -23.18 12.38
CA ARG A 125 -31.72 -23.89 13.54
C ARG A 125 -32.45 -22.99 14.53
N PHE A 126 -32.71 -21.71 14.22
CA PHE A 126 -33.37 -20.72 15.09
C PHE A 126 -32.75 -20.64 16.50
N ILE A 127 -31.42 -20.74 16.61
CA ILE A 127 -30.76 -20.86 17.91
C ILE A 127 -31.00 -19.63 18.79
N SER A 128 -30.86 -18.42 18.27
CA SER A 128 -30.98 -17.17 19.03
C SER A 128 -32.40 -16.95 19.56
N PRO A 129 -33.48 -17.03 18.74
CA PRO A 129 -34.85 -16.83 19.24
C PRO A 129 -35.32 -17.98 20.13
N ALA A 130 -34.91 -19.22 19.87
CA ALA A 130 -35.21 -20.35 20.74
C ALA A 130 -34.58 -20.20 22.13
N HIS A 131 -33.30 -19.76 22.19
CA HIS A 131 -32.62 -19.47 23.44
C HIS A 131 -33.30 -18.31 24.20
N ALA A 132 -33.64 -17.22 23.51
CA ALA A 132 -34.35 -16.10 24.10
C ALA A 132 -35.73 -16.50 24.66
N ALA A 133 -36.50 -17.34 23.93
CA ALA A 133 -37.78 -17.87 24.41
C ALA A 133 -37.62 -18.70 25.70
N LEU A 134 -36.62 -19.58 25.73
CA LEU A 134 -36.39 -20.44 26.90
C LEU A 134 -35.95 -19.62 28.12
N ARG A 135 -35.08 -18.60 27.95
CA ARG A 135 -34.72 -17.65 29.01
C ARG A 135 -35.92 -16.90 29.58
N ASN A 136 -36.95 -16.67 28.76
CA ASN A 136 -38.22 -16.06 29.16
C ASN A 136 -39.28 -17.10 29.64
N GLY A 137 -38.87 -18.31 29.98
CA GLY A 137 -39.72 -19.37 30.53
C GLY A 137 -40.70 -19.99 29.51
N LYS A 138 -40.49 -19.81 28.19
CA LYS A 138 -41.37 -20.30 27.14
C LYS A 138 -40.78 -21.56 26.47
N TRP A 139 -41.53 -22.70 26.58
CA TRP A 139 -41.19 -23.95 25.91
C TRP A 139 -41.90 -24.04 24.55
N ALA A 140 -41.33 -23.37 23.51
CA ALA A 140 -41.99 -23.21 22.21
C ALA A 140 -41.39 -24.11 21.12
N ARG A 141 -41.24 -25.41 21.39
CA ARG A 141 -40.54 -26.40 20.54
C ARG A 141 -41.03 -26.39 19.07
N SER A 142 -42.33 -26.39 18.83
CA SER A 142 -42.90 -26.45 17.48
C SER A 142 -42.68 -25.17 16.65
N LYS A 143 -42.44 -24.04 17.30
CA LYS A 143 -42.19 -22.75 16.63
C LYS A 143 -40.82 -22.71 15.93
N TYR A 144 -39.83 -23.46 16.43
CA TYR A 144 -38.45 -23.39 16.02
C TYR A 144 -37.99 -24.64 15.26
N THR A 145 -38.83 -25.15 14.34
CA THR A 145 -38.44 -26.22 13.41
C THR A 145 -37.48 -25.65 12.37
N GLY A 146 -36.24 -26.14 12.37
CA GLY A 146 -35.16 -25.66 11.48
C GLY A 146 -34.98 -26.52 10.23
N ALA A 147 -33.88 -26.26 9.52
CA ALA A 147 -33.44 -27.01 8.34
C ALA A 147 -32.10 -27.70 8.60
N GLU A 148 -31.95 -28.90 8.04
CA GLU A 148 -30.64 -29.57 7.93
C GLU A 148 -29.84 -29.00 6.77
N LEU A 149 -28.51 -29.11 6.88
CA LEU A 149 -27.57 -28.62 5.87
C LEU A 149 -27.15 -29.75 4.89
N PHE A 150 -27.24 -31.00 5.32
CA PHE A 150 -26.84 -32.17 4.54
C PHE A 150 -27.55 -32.18 3.17
N GLU A 151 -26.79 -32.41 2.09
CA GLU A 151 -27.27 -32.41 0.69
C GLU A 151 -27.86 -31.07 0.18
N LYS A 152 -27.88 -30.00 0.99
CA LYS A 152 -28.30 -28.67 0.56
C LYS A 152 -27.19 -27.96 -0.24
N THR A 153 -27.61 -27.03 -1.07
CA THR A 153 -26.67 -26.21 -1.87
C THR A 153 -26.35 -24.92 -1.13
N LEU A 154 -25.05 -24.69 -0.92
CA LEU A 154 -24.50 -23.42 -0.46
C LEU A 154 -23.96 -22.62 -1.65
N GLY A 155 -24.56 -21.45 -1.92
CA GLY A 155 -24.04 -20.46 -2.86
C GLY A 155 -23.11 -19.48 -2.16
N ILE A 156 -21.88 -19.36 -2.63
CA ILE A 156 -20.88 -18.43 -2.10
C ILE A 156 -20.71 -17.27 -3.08
N VAL A 157 -21.09 -16.07 -2.67
CA VAL A 157 -20.93 -14.84 -3.46
C VAL A 157 -19.61 -14.16 -3.08
N GLY A 158 -18.57 -14.35 -3.90
CA GLY A 158 -17.18 -13.97 -3.63
C GLY A 158 -16.36 -15.17 -3.12
N PHE A 159 -15.50 -15.71 -3.98
CA PHE A 159 -14.72 -16.92 -3.67
C PHE A 159 -13.24 -16.62 -3.37
N GLY A 160 -13.03 -15.50 -2.65
CA GLY A 160 -11.73 -15.13 -2.09
C GLY A 160 -11.30 -16.02 -0.92
N ARG A 161 -10.32 -15.57 -0.14
CA ARG A 161 -9.73 -16.35 0.99
C ARG A 161 -10.79 -16.80 2.00
N ILE A 162 -11.73 -15.93 2.39
CA ILE A 162 -12.79 -16.25 3.35
C ILE A 162 -13.78 -17.25 2.73
N GLY A 163 -14.27 -17.00 1.51
CA GLY A 163 -15.20 -17.89 0.81
C GLY A 163 -14.65 -19.30 0.63
N GLN A 164 -13.35 -19.45 0.33
CA GLN A 164 -12.67 -20.75 0.23
C GLN A 164 -12.65 -21.49 1.57
N LEU A 165 -12.38 -20.78 2.68
CA LEU A 165 -12.43 -21.40 4.03
C LEU A 165 -13.83 -21.84 4.43
N VAL A 166 -14.84 -21.05 4.07
CA VAL A 166 -16.26 -21.42 4.29
C VAL A 166 -16.62 -22.64 3.45
N ALA A 167 -16.27 -22.65 2.16
CA ALA A 167 -16.51 -23.79 1.27
C ALA A 167 -15.95 -25.10 1.84
N HIS A 168 -14.67 -25.10 2.20
CA HIS A 168 -13.99 -26.28 2.74
C HIS A 168 -14.69 -26.83 4.01
N ARG A 169 -15.11 -25.95 4.92
CA ARG A 169 -15.79 -26.36 6.16
C ARG A 169 -17.21 -26.84 5.89
N MET A 170 -17.93 -26.22 4.97
CA MET A 170 -19.32 -26.59 4.68
C MET A 170 -19.43 -27.83 3.81
N GLN A 171 -18.43 -28.15 3.01
CA GLN A 171 -18.30 -29.46 2.36
C GLN A 171 -18.23 -30.60 3.40
N ALA A 172 -17.55 -30.37 4.54
CA ALA A 172 -17.53 -31.34 5.64
C ALA A 172 -18.89 -31.53 6.34
N PHE A 173 -19.81 -30.55 6.22
CA PHE A 173 -21.21 -30.69 6.59
C PHE A 173 -22.06 -31.45 5.55
N GLY A 174 -21.47 -31.95 4.48
CA GLY A 174 -22.17 -32.65 3.39
C GLY A 174 -22.97 -31.72 2.48
N MET A 175 -22.64 -30.42 2.42
CA MET A 175 -23.29 -29.50 1.49
C MET A 175 -22.66 -29.56 0.09
N ASN A 176 -23.49 -29.32 -0.93
CA ASN A 176 -23.05 -29.05 -2.28
C ASN A 176 -22.66 -27.56 -2.37
N VAL A 177 -21.42 -27.25 -2.74
CA VAL A 177 -20.94 -25.87 -2.76
C VAL A 177 -20.78 -25.38 -4.20
N ILE A 178 -21.45 -24.25 -4.52
CA ILE A 178 -21.28 -23.51 -5.77
C ILE A 178 -20.83 -22.08 -5.45
N ALA A 179 -20.11 -21.43 -6.36
CA ALA A 179 -19.60 -20.08 -6.12
C ALA A 179 -19.79 -19.16 -7.33
N TYR A 180 -19.95 -17.88 -7.05
CA TYR A 180 -19.88 -16.80 -8.02
C TYR A 180 -18.70 -15.88 -7.68
N ASP A 181 -17.77 -15.75 -8.62
CA ASP A 181 -16.66 -14.79 -8.55
C ASP A 181 -16.21 -14.43 -9.98
N PRO A 182 -16.39 -13.19 -10.43
CA PRO A 182 -16.09 -12.80 -11.81
C PRO A 182 -14.58 -12.72 -12.12
N TYR A 183 -13.72 -12.77 -11.10
CA TYR A 183 -12.26 -12.65 -11.24
C TYR A 183 -11.55 -14.00 -11.11
N LEU A 184 -12.24 -15.05 -10.69
CA LEU A 184 -11.65 -16.35 -10.49
C LEU A 184 -11.77 -17.23 -11.74
N GLN A 185 -10.68 -17.91 -12.11
CA GLN A 185 -10.72 -18.88 -13.19
C GLN A 185 -11.43 -20.18 -12.76
N PRO A 186 -12.32 -20.75 -13.60
CA PRO A 186 -13.06 -21.98 -13.28
C PRO A 186 -12.17 -23.15 -12.85
N ALA A 187 -11.01 -23.33 -13.48
CA ALA A 187 -10.06 -24.39 -13.13
C ALA A 187 -9.59 -24.29 -11.67
N ARG A 188 -9.44 -23.09 -11.13
CA ARG A 188 -9.03 -22.88 -9.74
C ARG A 188 -10.12 -23.27 -8.74
N ALA A 189 -11.38 -22.94 -9.04
CA ALA A 189 -12.52 -23.36 -8.21
C ALA A 189 -12.69 -24.88 -8.23
N ALA A 190 -12.57 -25.51 -9.41
CA ALA A 190 -12.67 -26.95 -9.56
C ALA A 190 -11.61 -27.72 -8.76
N GLN A 191 -10.38 -27.20 -8.63
CA GLN A 191 -9.33 -27.79 -7.77
C GLN A 191 -9.74 -27.85 -6.28
N LEU A 192 -10.66 -26.98 -5.86
CA LEU A 192 -11.19 -26.91 -4.49
C LEU A 192 -12.53 -27.65 -4.36
N GLY A 193 -12.95 -28.42 -5.40
CA GLY A 193 -14.20 -29.14 -5.42
C GLY A 193 -15.44 -28.26 -5.47
N VAL A 194 -15.34 -27.05 -6.05
CA VAL A 194 -16.41 -26.06 -6.13
C VAL A 194 -16.73 -25.74 -7.58
N GLU A 195 -18.01 -25.78 -7.93
CA GLU A 195 -18.52 -25.36 -9.24
C GLU A 195 -18.64 -23.82 -9.27
N LEU A 196 -17.96 -23.18 -10.25
CA LEU A 196 -18.12 -21.75 -10.50
C LEU A 196 -19.30 -21.52 -11.45
N VAL A 197 -20.24 -20.66 -11.05
CA VAL A 197 -21.47 -20.38 -11.79
C VAL A 197 -21.69 -18.86 -11.91
N ASP A 198 -22.58 -18.44 -12.82
CA ASP A 198 -23.06 -17.06 -12.84
C ASP A 198 -23.97 -16.76 -11.63
N LEU A 199 -24.21 -15.46 -11.37
CA LEU A 199 -24.98 -15.03 -10.21
C LEU A 199 -26.42 -15.55 -10.24
N ASP A 200 -27.08 -15.55 -11.40
CA ASP A 200 -28.45 -16.00 -11.55
C ASP A 200 -28.59 -17.51 -11.27
N SER A 201 -27.66 -18.30 -11.75
CA SER A 201 -27.57 -19.73 -11.45
C SER A 201 -27.33 -19.97 -9.96
N LEU A 202 -26.46 -19.17 -9.31
CA LEU A 202 -26.24 -19.27 -7.88
C LEU A 202 -27.54 -18.97 -7.11
N LEU A 203 -28.23 -17.87 -7.42
CA LEU A 203 -29.47 -17.47 -6.73
C LEU A 203 -30.56 -18.51 -6.85
N THR A 204 -30.73 -19.08 -8.04
CA THR A 204 -31.83 -20.08 -8.30
C THR A 204 -31.53 -21.46 -7.75
N ARG A 205 -30.25 -21.82 -7.56
CA ARG A 205 -29.85 -23.18 -7.12
C ARG A 205 -29.59 -23.28 -5.62
N SER A 206 -29.33 -22.16 -4.92
CA SER A 206 -28.89 -22.17 -3.53
C SER A 206 -30.03 -22.31 -2.53
N ASP A 207 -29.82 -23.14 -1.50
CA ASP A 207 -30.66 -23.23 -0.30
C ASP A 207 -30.14 -22.29 0.80
N PHE A 208 -28.83 -22.02 0.77
CA PHE A 208 -28.13 -21.03 1.60
C PHE A 208 -27.23 -20.18 0.73
N ILE A 209 -27.16 -18.88 1.00
CA ILE A 209 -26.27 -17.94 0.31
C ILE A 209 -25.42 -17.24 1.35
N THR A 210 -24.11 -17.19 1.15
CA THR A 210 -23.19 -16.42 1.99
C THR A 210 -22.36 -15.46 1.17
N ILE A 211 -22.20 -14.23 1.67
CA ILE A 211 -21.58 -13.12 0.94
C ILE A 211 -20.19 -12.85 1.51
N HIS A 212 -19.18 -12.79 0.62
CA HIS A 212 -17.77 -12.54 0.95
C HIS A 212 -17.10 -11.58 -0.05
N LEU A 213 -17.85 -10.55 -0.48
CA LEU A 213 -17.37 -9.50 -1.39
C LEU A 213 -17.06 -8.20 -0.63
N PRO A 214 -16.10 -7.39 -1.11
CA PRO A 214 -15.96 -6.01 -0.67
C PRO A 214 -17.14 -5.16 -1.16
N LYS A 215 -17.39 -4.02 -0.51
CA LYS A 215 -18.33 -3.00 -1.00
C LYS A 215 -17.63 -2.13 -2.03
N THR A 216 -18.12 -2.18 -3.26
CA THR A 216 -17.70 -1.31 -4.38
C THR A 216 -18.93 -0.73 -5.07
N LYS A 217 -18.74 0.07 -6.11
CA LYS A 217 -19.86 0.56 -6.92
C LYS A 217 -20.61 -0.59 -7.62
N GLU A 218 -19.87 -1.61 -8.03
CA GLU A 218 -20.39 -2.78 -8.75
C GLU A 218 -21.09 -3.78 -7.83
N THR A 219 -20.68 -3.87 -6.55
CA THR A 219 -21.23 -4.80 -5.57
C THR A 219 -22.29 -4.17 -4.66
N ALA A 220 -22.50 -2.85 -4.75
CA ALA A 220 -23.54 -2.18 -3.99
C ALA A 220 -24.92 -2.69 -4.38
N ASN A 221 -25.70 -3.16 -3.38
CA ASN A 221 -27.01 -3.78 -3.55
C ASN A 221 -27.05 -4.95 -4.57
N LEU A 222 -25.92 -5.66 -4.71
CA LEU A 222 -25.83 -6.81 -5.61
C LEU A 222 -26.92 -7.84 -5.32
N ILE A 223 -27.20 -8.08 -4.04
CA ILE A 223 -28.34 -8.89 -3.57
C ILE A 223 -29.47 -7.94 -3.16
N GLY A 224 -30.08 -7.33 -4.14
CA GLY A 224 -31.21 -6.42 -3.99
C GLY A 224 -32.55 -7.04 -4.41
N VAL A 225 -33.56 -6.19 -4.64
CA VAL A 225 -34.95 -6.58 -4.98
C VAL A 225 -35.00 -7.61 -6.11
N GLU A 226 -34.28 -7.38 -7.22
CA GLU A 226 -34.33 -8.27 -8.38
C GLU A 226 -33.65 -9.62 -8.13
N ALA A 227 -32.55 -9.62 -7.38
CA ALA A 227 -31.88 -10.85 -6.97
C ALA A 227 -32.77 -11.68 -6.03
N LEU A 228 -33.42 -11.02 -5.06
CA LEU A 228 -34.32 -11.68 -4.09
C LEU A 228 -35.59 -12.23 -4.71
N LYS A 229 -35.97 -11.80 -5.91
CA LYS A 229 -37.09 -12.45 -6.68
C LYS A 229 -36.68 -13.80 -7.28
N LYS A 230 -35.38 -14.01 -7.52
CA LYS A 230 -34.87 -15.22 -8.20
C LYS A 230 -34.48 -16.35 -7.24
N VAL A 231 -34.32 -16.06 -5.96
CA VAL A 231 -33.89 -17.07 -4.97
C VAL A 231 -34.94 -18.15 -4.76
N LYS A 232 -34.49 -19.34 -4.35
CA LYS A 232 -35.40 -20.42 -3.95
C LYS A 232 -36.30 -19.98 -2.79
N PRO A 233 -37.57 -20.44 -2.76
CA PRO A 233 -38.36 -20.35 -1.54
C PRO A 233 -37.63 -21.01 -0.37
N ALA A 234 -37.71 -20.39 0.81
CA ALA A 234 -37.04 -20.85 2.03
C ALA A 234 -35.49 -20.74 2.04
N VAL A 235 -34.87 -19.99 1.11
CA VAL A 235 -33.44 -19.65 1.16
C VAL A 235 -33.08 -18.91 2.46
N ARG A 236 -31.85 -19.11 2.94
CA ARG A 236 -31.26 -18.29 4.00
C ARG A 236 -30.04 -17.54 3.49
N ILE A 237 -29.91 -16.28 3.91
CA ILE A 237 -28.86 -15.37 3.40
C ILE A 237 -28.01 -14.88 4.55
N ILE A 238 -26.68 -15.03 4.40
CA ILE A 238 -25.69 -14.63 5.39
C ILE A 238 -24.82 -13.51 4.84
N ASN A 239 -24.73 -12.40 5.57
CA ASN A 239 -23.80 -11.32 5.27
C ASN A 239 -22.96 -10.98 6.50
N ALA A 240 -21.71 -11.44 6.49
CA ALA A 240 -20.66 -11.09 7.43
C ALA A 240 -19.47 -10.43 6.71
N ALA A 241 -19.73 -9.79 5.53
CA ALA A 241 -18.70 -9.17 4.70
C ALA A 241 -18.72 -7.64 4.83
N ARG A 242 -19.70 -6.99 4.17
CA ARG A 242 -19.88 -5.52 4.23
C ARG A 242 -21.35 -5.15 4.12
N GLY A 243 -21.78 -4.14 4.90
CA GLY A 243 -23.10 -3.53 4.75
C GLY A 243 -23.27 -2.87 3.38
N GLY A 244 -24.49 -2.97 2.82
CA GLY A 244 -24.84 -2.40 1.51
C GLY A 244 -24.46 -3.26 0.29
N VAL A 245 -23.91 -4.47 0.47
CA VAL A 245 -23.85 -5.50 -0.59
C VAL A 245 -25.19 -6.22 -0.69
N LEU A 246 -25.83 -6.46 0.43
CA LEU A 246 -27.20 -6.93 0.56
C LEU A 246 -28.11 -5.74 0.89
N ASP A 247 -29.19 -5.56 0.15
CA ASP A 247 -30.20 -4.53 0.40
C ASP A 247 -31.06 -4.95 1.62
N GLU A 248 -30.89 -4.26 2.73
CA GLU A 248 -31.54 -4.58 4.02
C GLU A 248 -33.05 -4.36 3.98
N ALA A 249 -33.53 -3.35 3.24
CA ALA A 249 -34.98 -3.10 3.10
C ALA A 249 -35.64 -4.18 2.24
N ALA A 250 -35.01 -4.52 1.12
CA ALA A 250 -35.49 -5.59 0.26
C ALA A 250 -35.46 -6.96 0.96
N LEU A 251 -34.45 -7.20 1.80
CA LEU A 251 -34.36 -8.41 2.63
C LEU A 251 -35.51 -8.48 3.64
N TYR A 252 -35.80 -7.36 4.33
CA TYR A 252 -36.92 -7.30 5.28
C TYR A 252 -38.25 -7.66 4.60
N ASP A 253 -38.56 -7.02 3.47
CA ASP A 253 -39.77 -7.29 2.69
C ASP A 253 -39.83 -8.75 2.22
N ALA A 254 -38.71 -9.32 1.78
CA ALA A 254 -38.64 -10.71 1.34
C ALA A 254 -38.86 -11.71 2.48
N ILE A 255 -38.37 -11.41 3.70
CA ILE A 255 -38.63 -12.27 4.89
C ILE A 255 -40.10 -12.18 5.33
N VAL A 256 -40.63 -10.97 5.42
CA VAL A 256 -42.04 -10.75 5.81
C VAL A 256 -43.01 -11.40 4.81
N ALA A 257 -42.69 -11.34 3.52
CA ALA A 257 -43.43 -12.01 2.46
C ALA A 257 -43.24 -13.55 2.43
N GLY A 258 -42.39 -14.12 3.31
CA GLY A 258 -42.12 -15.57 3.38
C GLY A 258 -41.27 -16.10 2.21
N ARG A 259 -40.65 -15.25 1.41
CA ARG A 259 -39.78 -15.64 0.30
C ARG A 259 -38.40 -16.07 0.79
N VAL A 260 -37.86 -15.38 1.77
CA VAL A 260 -36.60 -15.67 2.45
C VAL A 260 -36.94 -16.24 3.83
N ALA A 261 -36.41 -17.41 4.16
CA ALA A 261 -36.73 -18.10 5.41
C ALA A 261 -35.94 -17.60 6.61
N GLY A 262 -34.84 -16.85 6.37
CA GLY A 262 -34.05 -16.26 7.43
C GLY A 262 -32.76 -15.62 6.93
N ALA A 263 -32.11 -14.91 7.84
CA ALA A 263 -30.85 -14.27 7.56
C ALA A 263 -29.88 -14.31 8.76
N GLY A 264 -28.58 -14.24 8.47
CA GLY A 264 -27.52 -14.01 9.43
C GLY A 264 -26.76 -12.75 9.05
N LEU A 265 -26.76 -11.73 9.89
CA LEU A 265 -26.19 -10.42 9.59
C LEU A 265 -25.17 -10.03 10.65
N ASP A 266 -23.97 -9.65 10.22
CA ASP A 266 -22.93 -9.08 11.09
C ASP A 266 -22.60 -7.64 10.74
N VAL A 267 -23.05 -7.18 9.56
CA VAL A 267 -22.68 -5.88 8.99
C VAL A 267 -23.91 -5.15 8.44
N TYR A 268 -23.88 -3.82 8.47
CA TYR A 268 -25.03 -2.96 8.16
C TYR A 268 -24.62 -1.77 7.27
N VAL A 269 -25.59 -1.21 6.54
CA VAL A 269 -25.37 -0.03 5.66
C VAL A 269 -24.84 1.14 6.45
N THR A 270 -25.36 1.34 7.67
CA THR A 270 -24.90 2.38 8.60
C THR A 270 -24.51 1.69 9.92
N GLU A 271 -23.31 1.92 10.37
CA GLU A 271 -22.77 1.42 11.64
C GLU A 271 -22.27 2.57 12.52
N PRO A 272 -22.52 2.55 13.83
CA PRO A 272 -23.28 1.54 14.59
C PRO A 272 -24.76 1.49 14.22
N CYS A 273 -25.33 0.27 14.14
CA CYS A 273 -26.75 0.03 13.86
C CYS A 273 -27.43 -0.55 15.10
N THR A 274 -28.28 0.22 15.74
CA THR A 274 -29.03 -0.18 16.95
C THR A 274 -30.54 -0.25 16.73
N ASP A 275 -31.03 0.30 15.61
CA ASP A 275 -32.45 0.39 15.28
C ASP A 275 -32.69 -0.09 13.83
N SER A 276 -32.98 -1.36 13.67
CA SER A 276 -33.34 -1.97 12.38
C SER A 276 -34.57 -2.84 12.55
N PRO A 277 -35.57 -2.76 11.63
CA PRO A 277 -36.74 -3.62 11.66
C PRO A 277 -36.37 -5.10 11.52
N LEU A 278 -35.24 -5.42 10.92
CA LEU A 278 -34.72 -6.80 10.81
C LEU A 278 -34.45 -7.41 12.18
N PHE A 279 -34.10 -6.64 13.20
CA PHE A 279 -33.79 -7.14 14.55
C PHE A 279 -35.04 -7.63 15.30
N GLN A 280 -36.22 -7.27 14.82
CA GLN A 280 -37.50 -7.71 15.41
C GLN A 280 -38.01 -9.06 14.85
N LEU A 281 -37.32 -9.59 13.83
CA LEU A 281 -37.73 -10.84 13.17
C LEU A 281 -37.01 -12.04 13.79
N ASP A 282 -37.79 -13.04 14.29
CA ASP A 282 -37.23 -14.31 14.81
C ASP A 282 -36.38 -15.08 13.78
N GLN A 283 -36.56 -14.78 12.48
CA GLN A 283 -35.85 -15.39 11.37
C GLN A 283 -34.43 -14.79 11.17
N VAL A 284 -34.14 -13.67 11.84
CA VAL A 284 -32.86 -12.95 11.68
C VAL A 284 -31.98 -13.15 12.90
N VAL A 285 -30.74 -13.55 12.64
CA VAL A 285 -29.67 -13.57 13.64
C VAL A 285 -28.75 -12.40 13.33
N ALA A 286 -28.59 -11.48 14.28
CA ALA A 286 -27.83 -10.26 14.11
C ALA A 286 -26.71 -10.16 15.15
N THR A 287 -25.51 -9.71 14.71
CA THR A 287 -24.35 -9.45 15.55
C THR A 287 -23.75 -8.08 15.22
N PRO A 288 -23.12 -7.38 16.19
CA PRO A 288 -22.62 -6.02 16.01
C PRO A 288 -21.20 -5.99 15.43
N HIS A 289 -21.02 -6.45 14.19
CA HIS A 289 -19.77 -6.46 13.42
C HIS A 289 -18.61 -7.18 14.16
N LEU A 290 -18.82 -8.46 14.46
CA LEU A 290 -17.90 -9.30 15.23
C LEU A 290 -16.94 -10.13 14.37
N GLY A 291 -16.96 -10.01 13.04
CA GLY A 291 -16.15 -10.83 12.13
C GLY A 291 -14.65 -10.88 12.43
N ALA A 292 -14.11 -9.84 13.03
CA ALA A 292 -12.70 -9.77 13.46
C ALA A 292 -12.52 -9.77 14.99
N SER A 293 -13.59 -9.94 15.76
CA SER A 293 -13.60 -9.80 17.22
C SER A 293 -13.27 -11.12 17.92
N THR A 294 -12.10 -11.66 17.66
CA THR A 294 -11.47 -12.76 18.41
C THR A 294 -10.08 -12.36 18.85
N ASP A 295 -9.61 -12.88 19.97
CA ASP A 295 -8.29 -12.57 20.52
C ASP A 295 -7.19 -12.87 19.50
N GLU A 296 -7.29 -13.99 18.79
CA GLU A 296 -6.32 -14.42 17.79
C GLU A 296 -6.29 -13.50 16.56
N ALA A 297 -7.45 -13.01 16.11
CA ALA A 297 -7.50 -12.07 14.99
C ALA A 297 -6.94 -10.71 15.37
N GLN A 298 -7.22 -10.23 16.58
CA GLN A 298 -6.72 -8.97 17.12
C GLN A 298 -5.21 -9.02 17.33
N GLU A 299 -4.71 -10.13 17.88
CA GLU A 299 -3.27 -10.35 18.08
C GLU A 299 -2.54 -10.37 16.72
N ARG A 300 -3.00 -11.18 15.76
CA ARG A 300 -2.41 -11.21 14.41
C ARG A 300 -2.45 -9.84 13.73
N ALA A 301 -3.54 -9.09 13.88
CA ALA A 301 -3.65 -7.76 13.30
C ALA A 301 -2.66 -6.79 13.95
N GLY A 302 -2.54 -6.81 15.27
CA GLY A 302 -1.61 -5.97 16.01
C GLY A 302 -0.15 -6.24 15.64
N ILE A 303 0.25 -7.51 15.59
CA ILE A 303 1.60 -7.91 15.19
C ILE A 303 1.90 -7.47 13.75
N ALA A 304 0.96 -7.70 12.81
CA ALA A 304 1.16 -7.34 11.41
C ALA A 304 1.37 -5.83 11.22
N VAL A 305 0.54 -4.99 11.85
CA VAL A 305 0.69 -3.54 11.72
C VAL A 305 1.90 -3.00 12.47
N ALA A 306 2.32 -3.59 13.59
CA ALA A 306 3.55 -3.22 14.29
C ALA A 306 4.78 -3.47 13.40
N ILE A 307 4.85 -4.62 12.73
CA ILE A 307 5.91 -4.94 11.75
C ILE A 307 5.89 -3.93 10.59
N SER A 308 4.69 -3.60 10.08
CA SER A 308 4.53 -2.64 9.00
C SER A 308 4.98 -1.23 9.41
N VAL A 309 4.66 -0.78 10.62
CA VAL A 309 5.12 0.51 11.18
C VAL A 309 6.64 0.56 11.31
N ARG A 310 7.26 -0.49 11.84
CA ARG A 310 8.74 -0.57 11.93
C ARG A 310 9.40 -0.39 10.57
N LYS A 311 8.91 -1.12 9.56
CA LYS A 311 9.42 -1.01 8.19
C LYS A 311 9.22 0.38 7.61
N ALA A 312 8.01 0.93 7.73
CA ALA A 312 7.69 2.26 7.22
C ALA A 312 8.57 3.36 7.85
N LEU A 313 8.79 3.31 9.17
CA LEU A 313 9.62 4.28 9.87
C LEU A 313 11.13 4.09 9.61
N ALA A 314 11.55 2.90 9.17
CA ALA A 314 12.89 2.64 8.66
C ALA A 314 13.08 3.10 7.21
N GLY A 315 12.05 3.71 6.59
CA GLY A 315 12.08 4.11 5.17
C GLY A 315 11.91 2.96 4.19
N GLU A 316 11.58 1.76 4.68
CA GLU A 316 11.34 0.60 3.83
C GLU A 316 9.91 0.64 3.23
N LEU A 317 9.77 0.06 2.05
CA LEU A 317 8.45 -0.17 1.47
C LEU A 317 7.73 -1.32 2.18
N VAL A 318 6.45 -1.11 2.47
CA VAL A 318 5.61 -2.03 3.22
C VAL A 318 4.65 -2.73 2.26
N PRO A 319 4.65 -4.08 2.18
CA PRO A 319 3.77 -4.83 1.27
C PRO A 319 2.27 -4.59 1.50
N ASP A 320 1.89 -4.30 2.75
CA ASP A 320 0.50 -4.06 3.14
C ASP A 320 0.09 -2.57 3.03
N ALA A 321 0.92 -1.73 2.39
CA ALA A 321 0.58 -0.35 2.11
C ALA A 321 -0.49 -0.27 1.01
N VAL A 322 -1.61 0.40 1.32
CA VAL A 322 -2.77 0.45 0.41
C VAL A 322 -2.74 1.65 -0.54
N ASN A 323 -1.95 2.66 -0.24
CA ASN A 323 -1.83 3.89 -1.03
C ASN A 323 -0.43 4.08 -1.65
N VAL A 324 0.35 3.02 -1.74
CA VAL A 324 1.58 2.95 -2.54
C VAL A 324 1.30 2.05 -3.75
N LYS A 325 1.50 2.57 -4.95
CA LYS A 325 1.38 1.77 -6.17
C LYS A 325 2.58 0.83 -6.29
N GLY A 326 2.37 -0.41 -6.75
CA GLY A 326 3.42 -1.42 -6.96
C GLY A 326 3.29 -2.67 -6.10
N GLY A 327 2.34 -2.72 -5.18
CA GLY A 327 2.06 -3.96 -4.40
C GLY A 327 3.26 -4.48 -3.60
N ALA A 328 3.36 -5.80 -3.46
CA ALA A 328 4.49 -6.47 -2.81
C ALA A 328 5.72 -6.43 -3.72
N ILE A 329 6.75 -5.69 -3.33
CA ILE A 329 7.98 -5.53 -4.10
C ILE A 329 8.87 -6.74 -3.89
N HIS A 330 9.27 -7.38 -4.99
CA HIS A 330 10.19 -8.50 -4.94
C HIS A 330 11.54 -8.08 -4.32
N GLU A 331 12.13 -8.96 -3.52
CA GLU A 331 13.38 -8.67 -2.79
C GLU A 331 14.58 -8.37 -3.73
N GLU A 332 14.56 -8.89 -4.96
CA GLU A 332 15.57 -8.59 -5.98
C GLU A 332 15.44 -7.16 -6.56
N ILE A 333 14.23 -6.59 -6.59
CA ILE A 333 13.96 -5.23 -7.07
C ILE A 333 14.29 -4.17 -5.99
N ARG A 334 14.03 -4.51 -4.72
CA ARG A 334 14.15 -3.56 -3.59
C ARG A 334 15.50 -2.81 -3.54
N PRO A 335 16.68 -3.46 -3.73
CA PRO A 335 17.96 -2.75 -3.71
C PRO A 335 18.14 -1.73 -4.85
N SER A 336 17.35 -1.83 -5.92
CA SER A 336 17.41 -0.90 -7.06
C SER A 336 16.68 0.43 -6.81
N LEU A 337 15.82 0.51 -5.81
CA LEU A 337 15.05 1.72 -5.50
C LEU A 337 15.94 2.93 -5.20
N PRO A 338 16.88 2.86 -4.23
CA PRO A 338 17.73 4.00 -3.93
C PRO A 338 18.70 4.33 -5.09
N LEU A 339 19.09 3.33 -5.88
CA LEU A 339 19.91 3.58 -7.08
C LEU A 339 19.15 4.44 -8.10
N VAL A 340 17.91 4.06 -8.46
CA VAL A 340 17.08 4.81 -9.42
C VAL A 340 16.75 6.21 -8.91
N GLU A 341 16.48 6.35 -7.62
CA GLU A 341 16.26 7.64 -6.99
C GLU A 341 17.47 8.57 -7.16
N LYS A 342 18.70 8.07 -6.90
CA LYS A 342 19.95 8.81 -7.10
C LYS A 342 20.23 9.11 -8.58
N MET A 343 19.96 8.14 -9.48
CA MET A 343 20.08 8.36 -10.93
C MET A 343 19.19 9.52 -11.38
N ALA A 344 17.95 9.58 -10.90
CA ALA A 344 17.03 10.65 -11.25
C ALA A 344 17.45 12.01 -10.65
N GLN A 345 18.00 12.03 -9.43
CA GLN A 345 18.59 13.24 -8.86
C GLN A 345 19.75 13.74 -9.70
N ILE A 346 20.67 12.86 -10.08
CA ILE A 346 21.83 13.20 -10.93
C ILE A 346 21.37 13.74 -12.28
N ALA A 347 20.47 13.03 -12.97
CA ALA A 347 19.98 13.44 -14.28
C ALA A 347 19.28 14.81 -14.24
N THR A 348 18.42 15.04 -13.24
CA THR A 348 17.71 16.31 -13.07
C THR A 348 18.67 17.47 -12.75
N ALA A 349 19.67 17.24 -11.91
CA ALA A 349 20.67 18.25 -11.59
C ALA A 349 21.57 18.58 -12.80
N ILE A 350 21.97 17.58 -13.59
CA ILE A 350 22.71 17.79 -14.84
C ILE A 350 21.86 18.58 -15.85
N ALA A 351 20.57 18.25 -15.98
CA ALA A 351 19.63 18.98 -16.83
C ALA A 351 19.49 20.45 -16.41
N GLY A 352 19.51 20.73 -15.11
CA GLY A 352 19.23 22.05 -14.56
C GLY A 352 17.76 22.46 -14.61
N GLU A 353 16.87 21.55 -15.00
CA GLU A 353 15.41 21.70 -15.03
C GLU A 353 14.74 20.37 -14.67
N LEU A 354 13.48 20.42 -14.25
CA LEU A 354 12.68 19.21 -14.03
C LEU A 354 12.37 18.56 -15.39
N PRO A 355 12.66 17.25 -15.59
CA PRO A 355 12.28 16.54 -16.80
C PRO A 355 10.76 16.56 -17.03
N THR A 356 10.34 16.32 -18.27
CA THR A 356 8.91 16.14 -18.62
C THR A 356 8.49 14.68 -18.59
N ASN A 357 9.45 13.77 -18.84
CA ASN A 357 9.22 12.33 -18.74
C ASN A 357 10.48 11.61 -18.25
N LEU A 358 10.28 10.51 -17.52
CA LEU A 358 11.29 9.61 -17.00
C LEU A 358 10.95 8.18 -17.43
N ASP A 359 11.79 7.60 -18.33
CA ASP A 359 11.62 6.22 -18.76
C ASP A 359 12.69 5.35 -18.10
N VAL A 360 12.25 4.35 -17.33
CA VAL A 360 13.09 3.42 -16.59
C VAL A 360 13.13 2.09 -17.33
N HIS A 361 14.25 1.77 -17.98
CA HIS A 361 14.46 0.49 -18.68
C HIS A 361 15.24 -0.48 -17.81
N VAL A 362 14.63 -1.60 -17.47
CA VAL A 362 15.20 -2.61 -16.58
C VAL A 362 15.62 -3.82 -17.40
N ARG A 363 16.90 -4.19 -17.32
CA ARG A 363 17.48 -5.28 -18.14
C ARG A 363 18.12 -6.37 -17.31
N GLY A 364 18.10 -7.60 -17.84
CA GLY A 364 18.72 -8.78 -17.24
C GLY A 364 17.86 -9.43 -16.16
N ASP A 365 18.46 -10.13 -15.21
CA ASP A 365 17.78 -11.02 -14.26
C ASP A 365 16.62 -10.35 -13.49
N ILE A 366 16.77 -9.09 -13.10
CA ILE A 366 15.72 -8.37 -12.37
C ILE A 366 14.49 -8.02 -13.22
N SER A 367 14.57 -8.16 -14.55
CA SER A 367 13.45 -7.91 -15.47
C SER A 367 12.33 -8.96 -15.37
N GLU A 368 12.60 -10.12 -14.76
CA GLU A 368 11.60 -11.17 -14.53
C GLU A 368 10.56 -10.77 -13.46
N HIS A 369 10.81 -9.70 -12.71
CA HIS A 369 9.97 -9.24 -11.62
C HIS A 369 9.26 -7.93 -11.95
N ASP A 370 8.13 -7.66 -11.29
CA ASP A 370 7.44 -6.38 -11.41
C ASP A 370 8.35 -5.23 -10.94
N SER A 371 8.79 -4.43 -11.90
CA SER A 371 9.67 -3.28 -11.72
C SER A 371 8.95 -1.92 -11.74
N SER A 372 7.61 -1.91 -11.81
CA SER A 372 6.80 -0.68 -11.94
C SER A 372 7.06 0.35 -10.84
N ILE A 373 7.46 -0.10 -9.65
CA ILE A 373 7.82 0.77 -8.51
C ILE A 373 9.07 1.63 -8.80
N LEU A 374 9.97 1.21 -9.70
CA LEU A 374 11.17 1.97 -10.04
C LEU A 374 10.82 3.27 -10.77
N ALA A 375 9.71 3.31 -11.51
CA ALA A 375 9.19 4.55 -12.09
C ALA A 375 8.80 5.57 -10.99
N ILE A 376 8.24 5.12 -9.87
CA ILE A 376 7.93 5.98 -8.72
C ILE A 376 9.22 6.43 -8.02
N SER A 377 10.22 5.56 -7.93
CA SER A 377 11.56 5.91 -7.41
C SER A 377 12.21 7.03 -8.23
N ALA A 378 12.11 6.94 -9.57
CA ALA A 378 12.59 7.99 -10.47
C ALA A 378 11.85 9.33 -10.26
N LEU A 379 10.52 9.30 -10.13
CA LEU A 379 9.73 10.50 -9.82
C LEU A 379 10.18 11.15 -8.51
N LYS A 380 10.31 10.34 -7.45
CA LYS A 380 10.79 10.82 -6.14
C LYS A 380 12.15 11.51 -6.27
N GLY A 381 13.11 10.84 -6.91
CA GLY A 381 14.45 11.38 -7.09
C GLY A 381 14.47 12.71 -7.88
N ALA A 382 13.73 12.78 -8.99
CA ALA A 382 13.66 14.00 -9.79
C ALA A 382 13.02 15.17 -9.02
N LEU A 383 11.98 14.91 -8.23
CA LEU A 383 11.33 15.93 -7.39
C LEU A 383 12.26 16.41 -6.28
N LEU A 384 12.97 15.51 -5.58
CA LEU A 384 13.95 15.87 -4.55
C LEU A 384 15.06 16.78 -5.10
N ALA A 385 15.55 16.51 -6.32
CA ALA A 385 16.57 17.34 -6.97
C ALA A 385 16.13 18.79 -7.22
N THR A 386 14.82 19.07 -7.25
CA THR A 386 14.29 20.44 -7.37
C THR A 386 14.09 21.15 -6.04
N GLY A 387 14.54 20.55 -4.93
CA GLY A 387 14.36 21.10 -3.58
C GLY A 387 12.95 20.91 -3.04
N ALA A 388 12.15 19.99 -3.59
CA ALA A 388 10.87 19.65 -3.03
C ALA A 388 11.07 18.93 -1.67
N GLU A 389 10.42 19.43 -0.64
CA GLU A 389 10.43 18.83 0.70
C GLU A 389 9.31 17.79 0.83
N ASP A 390 9.45 16.86 1.76
CA ASP A 390 8.45 15.85 2.13
C ASP A 390 7.97 14.95 0.98
N VAL A 391 8.84 14.68 -0.01
CA VAL A 391 8.55 13.74 -1.11
C VAL A 391 8.72 12.30 -0.64
N THR A 392 7.66 11.53 -0.75
CA THR A 392 7.62 10.11 -0.37
C THR A 392 7.19 9.24 -1.57
N TYR A 393 7.35 7.93 -1.48
CA TYR A 393 6.80 6.99 -2.48
C TYR A 393 5.26 7.08 -2.60
N VAL A 394 4.59 7.61 -1.57
CA VAL A 394 3.13 7.77 -1.52
C VAL A 394 2.67 8.97 -2.35
N ASN A 395 3.30 10.14 -2.15
CA ASN A 395 2.85 11.39 -2.77
C ASN A 395 3.59 11.75 -4.06
N ALA A 396 4.76 11.14 -4.34
CA ALA A 396 5.54 11.44 -5.55
C ALA A 396 4.74 11.38 -6.85
N PRO A 397 3.85 10.38 -7.10
CA PRO A 397 3.01 10.38 -8.31
C PRO A 397 2.07 11.59 -8.42
N GLY A 398 1.47 12.01 -7.31
CA GLY A 398 0.58 13.18 -7.27
C GLY A 398 1.33 14.50 -7.49
N LEU A 399 2.47 14.66 -6.83
CA LEU A 399 3.34 15.83 -6.97
C LEU A 399 3.93 15.95 -8.38
N ALA A 400 4.29 14.82 -8.99
CA ALA A 400 4.78 14.75 -10.36
C ALA A 400 3.68 15.16 -11.36
N ALA A 401 2.47 14.61 -11.22
CA ALA A 401 1.33 14.96 -12.07
C ALA A 401 0.99 16.45 -12.01
N ALA A 402 1.05 17.06 -10.81
CA ALA A 402 0.83 18.50 -10.63
C ALA A 402 1.91 19.37 -11.32
N ARG A 403 3.08 18.80 -11.64
CA ARG A 403 4.20 19.47 -12.33
C ARG A 403 4.36 19.01 -13.79
N ASN A 404 3.39 18.25 -14.33
CA ASN A 404 3.41 17.65 -15.68
C ASN A 404 4.61 16.73 -15.91
N LEU A 405 5.13 16.09 -14.87
CA LEU A 405 6.14 15.07 -14.95
C LEU A 405 5.48 13.69 -15.00
N THR A 406 5.85 12.89 -15.99
CA THR A 406 5.39 11.49 -16.15
C THR A 406 6.55 10.52 -15.95
N SER A 407 6.24 9.26 -15.67
CA SER A 407 7.23 8.19 -15.70
C SER A 407 6.63 6.88 -16.19
N THR A 408 7.45 6.09 -16.86
CA THR A 408 7.14 4.73 -17.31
C THR A 408 8.25 3.78 -16.90
N SER A 409 7.97 2.48 -16.89
CA SER A 409 9.00 1.45 -16.79
C SER A 409 8.73 0.34 -17.78
N ASP A 410 9.77 -0.18 -18.39
CA ASP A 410 9.74 -1.36 -19.23
C ASP A 410 10.87 -2.32 -18.87
N THR A 411 10.82 -3.54 -19.40
CA THR A 411 11.74 -4.62 -19.05
C THR A 411 12.26 -5.33 -20.30
N ASP A 412 13.54 -5.72 -20.28
CA ASP A 412 14.16 -6.57 -21.29
C ASP A 412 14.98 -7.65 -20.58
N ALA A 413 14.78 -8.91 -20.96
CA ALA A 413 15.53 -10.04 -20.40
C ALA A 413 17.02 -10.02 -20.77
N VAL A 414 17.41 -9.29 -21.83
CA VAL A 414 18.79 -9.24 -22.30
C VAL A 414 19.52 -8.03 -21.71
N SER A 415 20.61 -8.31 -20.99
CA SER A 415 21.56 -7.30 -20.53
C SER A 415 22.94 -7.60 -21.12
N PRO A 416 23.52 -6.70 -21.96
CA PRO A 416 24.72 -7.06 -22.73
C PRO A 416 26.00 -7.10 -21.89
N GLU A 417 26.12 -6.32 -20.82
CA GLU A 417 27.39 -6.13 -20.10
C GLU A 417 27.32 -6.50 -18.62
N TYR A 418 26.15 -6.38 -18.01
CA TYR A 418 25.95 -6.61 -16.59
C TYR A 418 24.85 -7.66 -16.37
N ARG A 419 24.93 -8.38 -15.26
CA ARG A 419 23.88 -9.34 -14.87
C ARG A 419 22.49 -8.68 -14.84
N SER A 420 22.44 -7.43 -14.35
CA SER A 420 21.26 -6.58 -14.41
C SER A 420 21.71 -5.12 -14.55
N MET A 421 20.97 -4.35 -15.33
CA MET A 421 21.25 -2.94 -15.60
C MET A 421 19.95 -2.15 -15.61
N ILE A 422 19.99 -0.92 -15.17
CA ILE A 422 18.88 0.02 -15.22
C ILE A 422 19.35 1.26 -15.98
N SER A 423 18.60 1.61 -17.02
CA SER A 423 18.81 2.84 -17.79
C SER A 423 17.66 3.81 -17.51
N LEU A 424 17.99 5.02 -17.11
CA LEU A 424 17.02 6.09 -16.90
C LEU A 424 17.18 7.14 -18.02
N HIS A 425 16.14 7.28 -18.84
CA HIS A 425 16.05 8.31 -19.88
C HIS A 425 15.15 9.45 -19.41
N CYS A 426 15.72 10.64 -19.35
CA CYS A 426 15.05 11.86 -18.90
C CYS A 426 14.80 12.78 -20.10
N ALA A 427 13.54 12.92 -20.55
CA ALA A 427 13.16 13.85 -21.59
C ALA A 427 13.01 15.27 -21.03
N LEU A 428 13.54 16.29 -21.72
CA LEU A 428 13.51 17.69 -21.30
C LEU A 428 12.52 18.51 -22.13
N SER A 429 12.14 19.68 -21.61
CA SER A 429 11.18 20.59 -22.26
C SER A 429 11.66 21.11 -23.61
N ASN A 430 12.97 21.18 -23.82
CA ASN A 430 13.64 21.67 -25.04
C ASN A 430 13.88 20.58 -26.11
N GLY A 431 13.35 19.36 -25.92
CA GLY A 431 13.49 18.21 -26.82
C GLY A 431 14.84 17.47 -26.69
N LYS A 432 15.73 17.88 -25.77
CA LYS A 432 16.91 17.10 -25.41
C LYS A 432 16.57 16.00 -24.42
N SER A 433 17.48 15.06 -24.25
CA SER A 433 17.39 14.01 -23.23
C SER A 433 18.68 13.87 -22.48
N ILE A 434 18.60 13.31 -21.26
CA ILE A 434 19.76 12.88 -20.47
C ILE A 434 19.55 11.42 -20.13
N THR A 435 20.59 10.61 -20.32
CA THR A 435 20.59 9.19 -19.96
C THR A 435 21.58 8.94 -18.84
N VAL A 436 21.14 8.21 -17.83
CA VAL A 436 21.98 7.73 -16.73
C VAL A 436 21.78 6.23 -16.61
N ASP A 437 22.87 5.47 -16.66
CA ASP A 437 22.85 4.02 -16.51
C ASP A 437 23.45 3.62 -15.16
N GLY A 438 22.83 2.65 -14.52
CA GLY A 438 23.23 2.16 -13.21
C GLY A 438 23.10 0.65 -13.06
N THR A 439 23.87 0.10 -12.13
CA THR A 439 23.82 -1.33 -11.78
C THR A 439 24.10 -1.56 -10.30
N LEU A 440 23.76 -2.75 -9.82
CA LEU A 440 24.10 -3.23 -8.49
C LEU A 440 25.18 -4.31 -8.59
N MET A 441 26.35 -4.04 -8.04
CA MET A 441 27.50 -4.92 -8.17
C MET A 441 27.73 -5.84 -6.98
N GLY A 442 28.04 -7.08 -7.28
CA GLY A 442 28.44 -8.10 -6.30
C GLY A 442 27.34 -8.55 -5.35
N ILE A 443 27.70 -9.42 -4.43
CA ILE A 443 26.77 -10.00 -3.43
C ILE A 443 26.20 -8.91 -2.49
N ARG A 444 26.97 -7.85 -2.26
CA ARG A 444 26.55 -6.73 -1.40
C ARG A 444 25.61 -5.75 -2.10
N LYS A 445 25.29 -5.96 -3.38
CA LYS A 445 24.42 -5.07 -4.17
C LYS A 445 24.90 -3.60 -4.11
N VAL A 446 26.22 -3.38 -4.30
CA VAL A 446 26.80 -2.04 -4.25
C VAL A 446 26.33 -1.24 -5.46
N GLU A 447 25.75 -0.07 -5.21
CA GLU A 447 25.26 0.86 -6.23
C GLU A 447 26.41 1.44 -7.08
N LYS A 448 26.22 1.47 -8.39
CA LYS A 448 27.17 2.08 -9.34
C LYS A 448 26.40 2.79 -10.44
N ILE A 449 26.84 4.01 -10.73
CA ILE A 449 26.54 4.70 -12.00
C ILE A 449 27.59 4.24 -12.99
N ILE A 450 27.15 3.60 -14.08
CA ILE A 450 28.05 2.95 -15.05
C ILE A 450 28.19 3.77 -16.33
N ALA A 451 27.20 4.63 -16.65
CA ALA A 451 27.34 5.59 -17.74
C ALA A 451 26.45 6.83 -17.51
N ILE A 452 26.85 7.96 -18.07
CA ILE A 452 26.07 9.19 -18.20
C ILE A 452 26.23 9.70 -19.63
N GLU A 453 25.14 9.85 -20.37
CA GLU A 453 25.14 10.30 -21.79
C GLU A 453 26.11 9.50 -22.69
N GLY A 454 26.27 8.20 -22.43
CA GLY A 454 27.18 7.32 -23.17
C GLY A 454 28.66 7.44 -22.78
N PHE A 455 29.00 8.23 -21.75
CA PHE A 455 30.33 8.24 -21.15
C PHE A 455 30.41 7.16 -20.07
N ASP A 456 31.24 6.15 -20.29
CA ASP A 456 31.43 5.03 -19.36
C ASP A 456 32.06 5.47 -18.05
N LEU A 457 31.50 5.07 -16.93
CA LEU A 457 31.91 5.41 -15.58
C LEU A 457 31.94 4.16 -14.68
N ASP A 458 32.63 4.25 -13.56
CA ASP A 458 32.53 3.33 -12.42
C ASP A 458 32.34 4.16 -11.14
N LEU A 459 31.25 4.91 -11.08
CA LEU A 459 31.02 5.93 -10.05
C LEU A 459 30.08 5.39 -8.96
N PRO A 460 30.56 5.18 -7.71
CA PRO A 460 29.66 5.00 -6.58
C PRO A 460 28.92 6.32 -6.32
N PRO A 461 27.59 6.34 -6.23
CA PRO A 461 26.87 7.57 -5.90
C PRO A 461 27.22 8.01 -4.47
N ALA A 462 27.86 9.16 -4.36
CA ALA A 462 28.24 9.80 -3.10
C ALA A 462 27.33 11.00 -2.81
N GLU A 463 27.27 11.44 -1.57
CA GLU A 463 26.43 12.57 -1.14
C GLU A 463 26.67 13.83 -1.96
N ASN A 464 27.93 14.17 -2.23
CA ASN A 464 28.29 15.36 -2.99
C ASN A 464 29.09 15.00 -4.24
N LEU A 465 28.58 15.41 -5.39
CA LEU A 465 29.13 15.12 -6.70
C LEU A 465 29.31 16.43 -7.49
N LEU A 466 30.33 16.47 -8.33
CA LEU A 466 30.54 17.54 -9.31
C LEU A 466 30.76 16.92 -10.68
N PHE A 467 29.97 17.35 -11.67
CA PHE A 467 30.06 16.90 -13.05
C PHE A 467 30.54 18.04 -13.95
N LEU A 468 31.48 17.73 -14.86
CA LEU A 468 31.98 18.66 -15.87
C LEU A 468 31.93 18.02 -17.25
N ARG A 469 31.36 18.71 -18.24
CA ARG A 469 31.52 18.37 -19.67
C ARG A 469 32.41 19.38 -20.33
N TYR A 470 33.47 18.91 -21.02
CA TYR A 470 34.49 19.78 -21.62
C TYR A 470 35.17 19.08 -22.79
N SER A 471 35.86 19.86 -23.67
CA SER A 471 36.73 19.31 -24.71
C SER A 471 38.04 18.80 -24.10
N ASP A 472 38.34 17.51 -24.33
CA ASP A 472 39.51 16.83 -23.75
C ASP A 472 40.82 17.53 -24.15
N ARG A 473 41.54 18.04 -23.16
CA ARG A 473 42.83 18.74 -23.32
C ARG A 473 43.67 18.61 -22.06
N PRO A 474 45.01 18.66 -22.20
CA PRO A 474 45.91 18.68 -21.05
C PRO A 474 45.65 19.86 -20.12
N GLY A 475 45.82 19.63 -18.80
CA GLY A 475 45.71 20.65 -17.76
C GLY A 475 44.37 20.82 -17.09
N VAL A 476 43.26 20.31 -17.66
CA VAL A 476 41.91 20.49 -17.09
C VAL A 476 41.82 19.88 -15.68
N VAL A 477 42.32 18.66 -15.47
CA VAL A 477 42.35 18.01 -14.13
C VAL A 477 43.09 18.88 -13.11
N GLY A 478 44.23 19.48 -13.50
CA GLY A 478 44.98 20.38 -12.64
C GLY A 478 44.23 21.67 -12.31
N SER A 479 43.51 22.24 -13.28
CA SER A 479 42.68 23.43 -13.05
C SER A 479 41.54 23.14 -12.07
N VAL A 480 40.85 22.02 -12.23
CA VAL A 480 39.78 21.59 -11.30
C VAL A 480 40.34 21.38 -9.89
N GLY A 481 41.46 20.63 -9.76
CA GLY A 481 42.09 20.38 -8.48
C GLY A 481 42.55 21.68 -7.78
N ASN A 482 43.08 22.64 -8.52
CA ASN A 482 43.45 23.95 -7.99
C ASN A 482 42.23 24.78 -7.54
N ALA A 483 41.14 24.77 -8.33
CA ALA A 483 39.93 25.53 -7.99
C ALA A 483 39.29 25.00 -6.71
N LEU A 484 39.12 23.67 -6.60
CA LEU A 484 38.55 23.01 -5.41
C LEU A 484 39.48 23.16 -4.20
N GLY A 485 40.82 23.00 -4.38
CA GLY A 485 41.78 23.18 -3.31
C GLY A 485 41.80 24.60 -2.74
N LYS A 486 41.72 25.65 -3.58
CA LYS A 486 41.57 27.06 -3.14
C LYS A 486 40.28 27.29 -2.34
N ALA A 487 39.24 26.52 -2.65
CA ALA A 487 37.96 26.57 -1.94
C ALA A 487 37.93 25.67 -0.67
N ASN A 488 39.04 25.01 -0.34
CA ASN A 488 39.20 24.07 0.76
C ASN A 488 38.21 22.88 0.66
N ILE A 489 37.94 22.43 -0.58
CA ILE A 489 37.12 21.26 -0.87
C ILE A 489 38.05 20.11 -1.24
N ASN A 490 37.93 19.01 -0.48
CA ASN A 490 38.72 17.80 -0.75
C ASN A 490 38.03 16.93 -1.80
N ILE A 491 38.85 16.33 -2.69
CA ILE A 491 38.41 15.39 -3.71
C ILE A 491 38.59 13.97 -3.16
N ALA A 492 37.51 13.25 -2.98
CA ALA A 492 37.52 11.85 -2.53
C ALA A 492 37.71 10.87 -3.70
N GLY A 493 37.25 11.24 -4.90
CA GLY A 493 37.40 10.43 -6.11
C GLY A 493 37.20 11.27 -7.36
N MET A 494 37.86 10.88 -8.46
CA MET A 494 37.72 11.56 -9.75
C MET A 494 37.79 10.53 -10.88
N GLN A 495 36.87 10.63 -11.82
CA GLN A 495 36.90 9.85 -13.06
C GLN A 495 36.78 10.75 -14.27
N VAL A 496 37.45 10.41 -15.34
CA VAL A 496 37.37 11.10 -16.62
C VAL A 496 37.05 10.08 -17.70
N ALA A 497 35.88 10.19 -18.27
CA ALA A 497 35.46 9.43 -19.43
C ALA A 497 35.58 10.30 -20.69
N ARG A 498 35.98 9.70 -21.81
CA ARG A 498 36.24 10.40 -23.07
C ARG A 498 35.56 9.71 -24.23
N ALA A 499 34.84 10.45 -25.05
CA ALA A 499 34.28 9.91 -26.28
C ALA A 499 35.39 9.54 -27.30
N SER A 500 36.44 10.37 -27.37
CA SER A 500 37.66 10.14 -28.18
C SER A 500 38.79 11.02 -27.68
N VAL A 501 40.01 10.73 -28.10
CA VAL A 501 41.18 11.60 -27.79
C VAL A 501 40.99 12.98 -28.42
N GLY A 502 40.98 14.03 -27.59
CA GLY A 502 40.74 15.41 -28.02
C GLY A 502 39.27 15.75 -28.34
N GLY A 503 38.35 14.82 -28.13
CA GLY A 503 36.92 15.04 -28.27
C GLY A 503 36.25 15.48 -26.98
N ASP A 504 34.95 15.18 -26.84
CA ASP A 504 34.23 15.48 -25.61
C ASP A 504 34.64 14.54 -24.47
N ALA A 505 34.71 15.11 -23.27
CA ALA A 505 34.97 14.38 -22.03
C ALA A 505 33.97 14.74 -20.94
N LEU A 506 33.61 13.75 -20.13
CA LEU A 506 32.85 13.90 -18.90
C LEU A 506 33.75 13.60 -17.71
N MET A 507 33.86 14.54 -16.79
CA MET A 507 34.51 14.33 -15.49
C MET A 507 33.47 14.25 -14.39
N ALA A 508 33.51 13.18 -13.62
CA ALA A 508 32.70 12.97 -12.43
C ALA A 508 33.62 12.97 -11.20
N ILE A 509 33.30 13.80 -10.21
CA ILE A 509 34.12 14.02 -9.02
C ILE A 509 33.26 13.80 -7.78
N THR A 510 33.75 13.01 -6.85
CA THR A 510 33.17 12.91 -5.49
C THR A 510 33.96 13.85 -4.57
N VAL A 511 33.21 14.64 -3.79
CA VAL A 511 33.82 15.64 -2.87
C VAL A 511 33.23 15.49 -1.46
N ASP A 512 33.99 15.93 -0.45
CA ASP A 512 33.61 15.75 0.96
C ASP A 512 32.59 16.80 1.46
N SER A 513 32.30 17.83 0.66
CA SER A 513 31.36 18.89 1.03
C SER A 513 30.66 19.47 -0.20
N THR A 514 29.54 20.15 0.03
CA THR A 514 28.78 20.84 -1.03
C THR A 514 29.60 21.87 -1.77
N VAL A 515 29.49 21.91 -3.10
CA VAL A 515 30.14 22.88 -3.96
C VAL A 515 29.16 24.00 -4.26
N SER A 516 29.47 25.21 -3.80
CA SER A 516 28.60 26.38 -4.02
C SER A 516 28.62 26.85 -5.48
N ASP A 517 27.56 27.57 -5.89
CA ASP A 517 27.46 28.14 -7.25
C ASP A 517 28.63 29.02 -7.63
N ALA A 518 29.22 29.75 -6.67
CA ALA A 518 30.41 30.56 -6.90
C ALA A 518 31.64 29.72 -7.30
N ILE A 519 31.79 28.54 -6.67
CA ILE A 519 32.87 27.60 -6.98
C ILE A 519 32.59 26.91 -8.31
N VAL A 520 31.34 26.50 -8.58
CA VAL A 520 30.91 25.96 -9.88
C VAL A 520 31.25 26.93 -11.01
N ALA A 521 30.93 28.22 -10.85
CA ALA A 521 31.27 29.25 -11.83
C ALA A 521 32.81 29.46 -11.99
N ALA A 522 33.59 29.39 -10.90
CA ALA A 522 35.03 29.48 -10.94
C ALA A 522 35.65 28.29 -11.69
N VAL A 523 35.20 27.07 -11.41
CA VAL A 523 35.61 25.85 -12.11
C VAL A 523 35.30 25.95 -13.60
N ALA A 524 34.09 26.38 -13.97
CA ALA A 524 33.67 26.55 -15.37
C ALA A 524 34.59 27.54 -16.10
N LYS A 525 34.91 28.66 -15.47
CA LYS A 525 35.81 29.71 -16.04
C LYS A 525 37.24 29.20 -16.20
N GLU A 526 37.80 28.51 -15.19
CA GLU A 526 39.18 28.03 -15.22
C GLU A 526 39.37 26.86 -16.20
N THR A 527 38.35 26.03 -16.38
CA THR A 527 38.41 24.86 -17.27
C THR A 527 37.89 25.12 -18.67
N GLY A 528 37.10 26.16 -18.89
CA GLY A 528 36.36 26.37 -20.12
C GLY A 528 35.32 25.27 -20.40
N ALA A 529 34.82 24.60 -19.36
CA ALA A 529 33.82 23.56 -19.49
C ALA A 529 32.48 24.11 -19.98
N GLU A 530 31.84 23.38 -20.87
CA GLU A 530 30.51 23.71 -21.40
C GLU A 530 29.43 23.56 -20.35
N LEU A 531 29.60 22.57 -19.47
CA LEU A 531 28.71 22.27 -18.36
C LEU A 531 29.52 22.02 -17.10
N VAL A 532 29.14 22.67 -16.01
CA VAL A 532 29.56 22.31 -14.65
C VAL A 532 28.34 22.26 -13.76
N ARG A 533 28.10 21.14 -13.05
CA ARG A 533 26.97 20.94 -12.16
C ARG A 533 27.40 20.30 -10.85
N SER A 534 27.00 20.92 -9.77
CA SER A 534 27.08 20.32 -8.43
C SER A 534 25.79 19.61 -8.11
N VAL A 535 25.91 18.42 -7.54
CA VAL A 535 24.76 17.57 -7.12
C VAL A 535 24.99 17.19 -5.67
N THR A 536 24.01 17.49 -4.82
CA THR A 536 23.95 16.94 -3.46
C THR A 536 22.81 15.95 -3.42
N LEU A 537 23.13 14.67 -3.26
CA LEU A 537 22.13 13.62 -3.18
C LEU A 537 21.42 13.67 -1.81
N VAL A 538 20.11 13.64 -1.84
CA VAL A 538 19.24 13.59 -0.66
C VAL A 538 18.73 12.15 -0.54
N ASN A 539 18.82 11.57 0.66
CA ASN A 539 18.33 10.21 0.94
C ASN A 539 16.89 10.21 1.44
#